data_74b27ecf405cf77fbbbb42e77ff677e2
#
_entry.id   74b27ecf405cf77fbbbb42e77ff677e2
#
_cell.length_a   1.000
_cell.length_b   1.000
_cell.length_c   1.000
_cell.angle_alpha   90.00
_cell.angle_beta   90.00
_cell.angle_gamma   90.00
#
_symmetry.space_group_name_H-M   'P 1'
#
loop_
_entity.id
_entity.type
_entity.pdbx_description
1 polymer ?
#
loop_
_entity_poly.entity_id
_entity_poly.type
_entity_poly.pdbx_seq_one_letter_code
_entity_poly.pdbx_strand_id
1 'polypeptide(L)'
;TFFSTAERLEIGNIPFNCLAPKPGRQEALEYYRNIHRYFNFSIHLFERVLTVQKQDNSIFKITSDKNTYIAKNVVIATGFYDIPIEMNVKGEELPKVRHYYKEAHEYAFPNVLIVGANNSSVDAALECWKKGANVTMVIRKNEINNRVKYWVKPDIENRIAEGSITAYFESNITEIRNNEVEMETPTGKVIIENDFVLALTGYKPDLTFLEKMGIQLSDDELKIPTYNPETMETNIEGLFLAGVVCAGMQTHKW
;
A
#
# COMPACT_ATOMS: atom_id res chain seq x y z
N THR A 1 -7.52 10.52 5.33
CA THR A 1 -8.16 9.98 6.55
C THR A 1 -7.69 8.56 6.79
N PHE A 2 -7.29 8.23 8.03
CA PHE A 2 -6.90 6.87 8.39
C PHE A 2 -8.11 5.92 8.45
N PHE A 3 -7.84 4.64 8.34
CA PHE A 3 -8.87 3.61 8.43
C PHE A 3 -9.38 3.47 9.88
N SER A 4 -8.46 3.59 10.84
CA SER A 4 -8.73 3.45 12.27
C SER A 4 -9.10 4.79 12.92
N THR A 5 -9.84 4.71 14.00
CA THR A 5 -10.07 5.86 14.89
C THR A 5 -8.80 6.24 15.65
N ALA A 6 -8.74 7.45 16.18
CA ALA A 6 -7.56 7.97 16.88
C ALA A 6 -7.14 7.08 18.06
N GLU A 7 -8.09 6.61 18.85
CA GLU A 7 -7.84 5.77 20.03
C GLU A 7 -7.15 4.44 19.69
N ARG A 8 -7.40 3.91 18.49
CA ARG A 8 -6.73 2.68 18.02
C ARG A 8 -5.32 2.89 17.49
N LEU A 9 -4.93 4.15 17.30
CA LEU A 9 -3.63 4.55 16.81
C LEU A 9 -2.71 5.05 17.93
N GLU A 10 -3.21 5.09 19.16
CA GLU A 10 -2.47 5.54 20.33
C GLU A 10 -1.30 4.63 20.66
N ILE A 11 -0.20 5.22 21.09
CA ILE A 11 1.02 4.53 21.49
C ILE A 11 1.43 4.94 22.89
N GLY A 12 1.70 3.94 23.75
CA GLY A 12 2.30 4.15 25.05
C GLY A 12 1.41 4.95 26.02
N ASN A 13 0.10 4.78 25.92
CA ASN A 13 -0.92 5.51 26.72
C ASN A 13 -0.87 7.04 26.54
N ILE A 14 -0.32 7.52 25.43
CA ILE A 14 -0.38 8.95 25.08
C ILE A 14 -1.61 9.17 24.21
N PRO A 15 -2.59 10.01 24.65
CA PRO A 15 -3.81 10.26 23.90
C PRO A 15 -3.54 10.86 22.51
N PHE A 16 -4.24 10.35 21.50
CA PHE A 16 -4.24 10.93 20.17
C PHE A 16 -5.50 11.79 19.98
N ASN A 17 -5.40 13.05 20.32
CA ASN A 17 -6.50 13.99 20.15
C ASN A 17 -6.55 14.50 18.70
N CYS A 18 -7.67 14.31 18.02
CA CYS A 18 -7.95 14.89 16.72
C CYS A 18 -9.39 15.40 16.64
N LEU A 19 -9.66 16.29 15.69
CA LEU A 19 -10.99 16.92 15.57
C LEU A 19 -12.04 15.99 14.96
N ALA A 20 -11.61 15.09 14.07
CA ALA A 20 -12.49 14.13 13.42
C ALA A 20 -12.38 12.74 14.09
N PRO A 21 -13.41 11.90 14.01
CA PRO A 21 -13.34 10.53 14.55
C PRO A 21 -12.20 9.68 13.97
N LYS A 22 -11.74 10.02 12.77
CA LYS A 22 -10.58 9.41 12.11
C LYS A 22 -9.60 10.51 11.73
N PRO A 23 -8.34 10.41 12.20
CA PRO A 23 -7.35 11.46 11.98
C PRO A 23 -6.98 11.58 10.50
N GLY A 24 -6.64 12.79 10.09
CA GLY A 24 -6.00 13.07 8.82
C GLY A 24 -4.51 12.66 8.85
N ARG A 25 -3.90 12.57 7.67
CA ARG A 25 -2.47 12.23 7.55
C ARG A 25 -1.57 13.18 8.35
N GLN A 26 -1.85 14.48 8.29
CA GLN A 26 -1.03 15.49 8.95
C GLN A 26 -1.12 15.37 10.47
N GLU A 27 -2.32 15.19 11.02
CA GLU A 27 -2.54 15.00 12.47
C GLU A 27 -1.78 13.77 12.97
N ALA A 28 -1.84 12.64 12.23
CA ALA A 28 -1.12 11.43 12.59
C ALA A 28 0.41 11.61 12.53
N LEU A 29 0.93 12.32 11.53
CA LEU A 29 2.36 12.60 11.44
C LEU A 29 2.84 13.46 12.61
N GLU A 30 2.08 14.47 13.03
CA GLU A 30 2.41 15.28 14.20
C GLU A 30 2.32 14.46 15.49
N TYR A 31 1.30 13.62 15.63
CA TYR A 31 1.17 12.73 16.76
C TYR A 31 2.40 11.81 16.90
N TYR A 32 2.80 11.11 15.84
CA TYR A 32 3.95 10.20 15.88
C TYR A 32 5.28 10.92 16.09
N ARG A 33 5.45 12.15 15.59
CA ARG A 33 6.62 12.98 15.93
C ARG A 33 6.66 13.34 17.42
N ASN A 34 5.50 13.63 18.03
CA ASN A 34 5.42 13.91 19.45
C ASN A 34 5.71 12.66 20.29
N ILE A 35 5.21 11.48 19.88
CA ILE A 35 5.55 10.20 20.49
C ILE A 35 7.05 9.96 20.46
N HIS A 36 7.69 10.16 19.32
CA HIS A 36 9.14 10.04 19.20
C HIS A 36 9.87 10.98 20.18
N ARG A 37 9.47 12.24 20.25
CA ARG A 37 10.07 13.22 21.17
C ARG A 37 9.87 12.85 22.64
N TYR A 38 8.68 12.37 22.99
CA TYR A 38 8.32 12.01 24.35
C TYR A 38 9.13 10.81 24.87
N PHE A 39 9.25 9.75 24.06
CA PHE A 39 9.98 8.54 24.42
C PHE A 39 11.47 8.56 24.04
N ASN A 40 11.89 9.56 23.29
CA ASN A 40 13.26 9.70 22.80
C ASN A 40 13.78 8.43 22.09
N PHE A 41 12.98 7.90 21.16
CA PHE A 41 13.37 6.71 20.41
C PHE A 41 14.65 6.95 19.58
N SER A 42 15.55 5.96 19.56
CA SER A 42 16.67 5.95 18.62
C SER A 42 16.16 5.56 17.24
N ILE A 43 15.94 6.54 16.36
CA ILE A 43 15.44 6.33 15.00
C ILE A 43 16.51 6.75 13.99
N HIS A 44 16.87 5.83 13.10
CA HIS A 44 17.79 6.09 12.00
C HIS A 44 16.99 6.25 10.70
N LEU A 45 16.89 7.49 10.22
CA LEU A 45 16.16 7.81 8.99
C LEU A 45 17.04 7.65 7.76
N PHE A 46 16.40 7.31 6.63
CA PHE A 46 17.08 7.12 5.35
C PHE A 46 18.24 6.12 5.44
N GLU A 47 18.06 5.08 6.23
CA GLU A 47 19.00 3.99 6.42
C GLU A 47 18.31 2.67 6.13
N ARG A 48 18.77 1.99 5.07
CA ARG A 48 18.18 0.75 4.61
C ARG A 48 18.91 -0.45 5.18
N VAL A 49 18.22 -1.32 5.89
CA VAL A 49 18.76 -2.61 6.32
C VAL A 49 18.89 -3.53 5.11
N LEU A 50 20.09 -4.06 4.90
CA LEU A 50 20.43 -4.94 3.79
C LEU A 50 20.42 -6.41 4.21
N THR A 51 20.97 -6.72 5.41
CA THR A 51 21.02 -8.09 5.93
C THR A 51 20.81 -8.13 7.43
N VAL A 52 20.21 -9.23 7.90
CA VAL A 52 20.12 -9.62 9.30
C VAL A 52 20.61 -11.05 9.41
N GLN A 53 21.66 -11.29 10.19
CA GLN A 53 22.31 -12.61 10.30
C GLN A 53 22.45 -12.99 11.76
N LYS A 54 21.91 -14.15 12.15
CA LYS A 54 22.16 -14.74 13.47
C LYS A 54 23.61 -15.24 13.54
N GLN A 55 24.29 -14.92 14.63
CA GLN A 55 25.66 -15.35 14.92
C GLN A 55 25.66 -16.51 15.93
N ASP A 56 26.77 -17.20 16.05
CA ASP A 56 26.92 -18.41 16.92
C ASP A 56 26.64 -18.15 18.41
N ASN A 57 26.74 -16.90 18.85
CA ASN A 57 26.51 -16.48 20.24
C ASN A 57 25.09 -15.98 20.51
N SER A 58 24.10 -16.38 19.70
CA SER A 58 22.70 -16.00 19.81
C SER A 58 22.43 -14.48 19.70
N ILE A 59 23.33 -13.75 19.07
CA ILE A 59 23.14 -12.33 18.72
C ILE A 59 22.95 -12.18 17.21
N PHE A 60 22.41 -11.05 16.80
CA PHE A 60 22.23 -10.70 15.38
C PHE A 60 23.23 -9.64 14.96
N LYS A 61 23.82 -9.83 13.79
CA LYS A 61 24.54 -8.79 13.06
C LYS A 61 23.59 -8.23 12.00
N ILE A 62 23.28 -6.95 12.12
CA ILE A 62 22.44 -6.21 11.18
C ILE A 62 23.32 -5.27 10.37
N THR A 63 23.31 -5.40 9.05
CA THR A 63 24.07 -4.52 8.15
C THR A 63 23.09 -3.65 7.37
N SER A 64 23.28 -2.35 7.45
CA SER A 64 22.56 -1.37 6.64
C SER A 64 23.47 -0.82 5.53
N ASP A 65 22.93 0.08 4.71
CA ASP A 65 23.68 0.83 3.71
C ASP A 65 24.64 1.88 4.32
N LYS A 66 24.58 2.10 5.65
CA LYS A 66 25.41 3.08 6.36
C LYS A 66 26.25 2.47 7.48
N ASN A 67 25.69 1.52 8.23
CA ASN A 67 26.28 1.04 9.48
C ASN A 67 26.13 -0.47 9.68
N THR A 68 26.77 -0.98 10.71
CA THR A 68 26.56 -2.33 11.22
C THR A 68 26.15 -2.24 12.70
N TYR A 69 25.12 -3.01 13.06
CA TYR A 69 24.58 -3.07 14.42
C TYR A 69 24.65 -4.49 14.95
N ILE A 70 24.70 -4.59 16.27
CA ILE A 70 24.63 -5.86 17.00
C ILE A 70 23.42 -5.79 17.94
N ALA A 71 22.56 -6.82 17.89
CA ALA A 71 21.36 -6.88 18.71
C ALA A 71 21.14 -8.30 19.25
N LYS A 72 20.51 -8.41 20.43
CA LYS A 72 20.03 -9.69 20.97
C LYS A 72 18.72 -10.12 20.32
N ASN A 73 17.86 -9.16 20.06
CA ASN A 73 16.55 -9.41 19.46
C ASN A 73 16.35 -8.45 18.28
N VAL A 74 15.64 -8.93 17.27
CA VAL A 74 15.27 -8.15 16.07
C VAL A 74 13.78 -8.28 15.82
N VAL A 75 13.10 -7.17 15.58
CA VAL A 75 11.69 -7.14 15.18
C VAL A 75 11.60 -6.64 13.73
N ILE A 76 11.03 -7.45 12.86
CA ILE A 76 10.76 -7.09 11.45
C ILE A 76 9.35 -6.53 11.34
N ALA A 77 9.26 -5.26 10.95
CA ALA A 77 8.01 -4.53 10.79
C ALA A 77 7.95 -3.80 9.43
N THR A 78 8.41 -4.47 8.37
CA THR A 78 8.59 -3.90 7.03
C THR A 78 7.30 -3.56 6.31
N GLY A 79 6.16 -4.09 6.79
CA GLY A 79 4.89 -3.85 6.13
C GLY A 79 4.70 -4.74 4.89
N PHE A 80 4.07 -4.17 3.82
CA PHE A 80 3.67 -5.01 2.70
C PHE A 80 3.58 -4.27 1.34
N TYR A 81 3.78 -2.96 1.33
CA TYR A 81 3.70 -2.14 0.12
C TYR A 81 5.03 -2.07 -0.66
N ASP A 82 5.75 -3.20 -0.73
CA ASP A 82 7.12 -3.23 -1.27
C ASP A 82 7.15 -3.26 -2.79
N ILE A 83 6.37 -4.16 -3.39
CA ILE A 83 6.40 -4.44 -4.83
C ILE A 83 4.99 -4.25 -5.39
N PRO A 84 4.79 -3.33 -6.34
CA PRO A 84 3.51 -3.19 -7.03
C PRO A 84 3.24 -4.42 -7.90
N ILE A 85 1.97 -4.80 -8.02
CA ILE A 85 1.55 -5.82 -8.98
C ILE A 85 1.43 -5.15 -10.34
N GLU A 86 2.33 -5.48 -11.25
CA GLU A 86 2.35 -4.95 -12.61
C GLU A 86 1.19 -5.49 -13.44
N MET A 87 0.72 -4.69 -14.37
CA MET A 87 -0.28 -5.09 -15.37
C MET A 87 0.33 -5.92 -16.49
N ASN A 88 1.66 -5.79 -16.69
CA ASN A 88 2.45 -6.41 -17.76
C ASN A 88 1.95 -5.99 -19.15
N VAL A 89 1.70 -4.69 -19.33
CA VAL A 89 1.27 -4.12 -20.60
C VAL A 89 2.33 -3.21 -21.18
N LYS A 90 2.37 -3.10 -22.49
CA LYS A 90 3.29 -2.21 -23.21
C LYS A 90 3.04 -0.76 -22.78
N GLY A 91 4.10 -0.04 -22.41
CA GLY A 91 4.05 1.36 -21.96
C GLY A 91 3.81 1.52 -20.47
N GLU A 92 3.75 0.44 -19.67
CA GLU A 92 3.63 0.53 -18.21
C GLU A 92 4.85 1.21 -17.56
N GLU A 93 6.00 1.18 -18.22
CA GLU A 93 7.25 1.84 -17.82
C GLU A 93 7.26 3.37 -18.07
N LEU A 94 6.26 3.92 -18.75
CA LEU A 94 6.22 5.35 -19.09
C LEU A 94 6.14 6.22 -17.82
N PRO A 95 6.80 7.38 -17.81
CA PRO A 95 6.83 8.27 -16.63
C PRO A 95 5.46 8.75 -16.14
N LYS A 96 4.43 8.72 -16.96
CA LYS A 96 3.04 9.05 -16.57
C LYS A 96 2.34 7.96 -15.77
N VAL A 97 2.89 6.73 -15.73
CA VAL A 97 2.34 5.62 -14.96
C VAL A 97 2.87 5.67 -13.53
N ARG A 98 1.98 5.58 -12.58
CA ARG A 98 2.28 5.57 -11.14
C ARG A 98 1.61 4.39 -10.46
N HIS A 99 2.39 3.60 -9.73
CA HIS A 99 1.88 2.52 -8.89
C HIS A 99 1.57 2.97 -7.45
N TYR A 100 2.15 4.11 -7.03
CA TYR A 100 1.94 4.69 -5.71
C TYR A 100 1.25 6.03 -5.81
N TYR A 101 0.03 6.10 -5.32
CA TYR A 101 -0.70 7.34 -5.17
C TYR A 101 -0.30 8.04 -3.86
N LYS A 102 0.01 9.33 -3.94
CA LYS A 102 0.41 10.14 -2.78
C LYS A 102 -0.64 11.16 -2.41
N GLU A 103 -1.06 11.98 -3.38
CA GLU A 103 -2.02 13.06 -3.14
C GLU A 103 -2.60 13.58 -4.46
N ALA A 104 -3.78 14.21 -4.39
CA ALA A 104 -4.57 14.53 -5.59
C ALA A 104 -4.14 15.80 -6.34
N HIS A 105 -3.39 16.72 -5.71
CA HIS A 105 -3.04 18.00 -6.35
C HIS A 105 -2.11 17.84 -7.56
N GLU A 106 -1.30 16.77 -7.59
CA GLU A 106 -0.48 16.44 -8.76
C GLU A 106 -1.34 16.14 -10.02
N TYR A 107 -2.62 15.80 -9.82
CA TYR A 107 -3.56 15.36 -10.85
C TYR A 107 -4.73 16.33 -11.03
N ALA A 108 -4.59 17.57 -10.57
CA ALA A 108 -5.66 18.57 -10.73
C ALA A 108 -5.83 18.97 -12.21
N PHE A 109 -7.07 18.80 -12.74
CA PHE A 109 -7.52 19.14 -14.10
C PHE A 109 -7.17 18.19 -15.26
N PRO A 110 -6.08 17.39 -15.29
CA PRO A 110 -5.79 16.49 -16.42
C PRO A 110 -6.73 15.27 -16.51
N ASN A 111 -6.56 14.52 -17.61
CA ASN A 111 -7.19 13.22 -17.82
C ASN A 111 -6.43 12.15 -17.03
N VAL A 112 -7.05 11.61 -16.00
CA VAL A 112 -6.46 10.62 -15.09
C VAL A 112 -7.18 9.29 -15.25
N LEU A 113 -6.45 8.27 -15.66
CA LEU A 113 -6.95 6.90 -15.69
C LEU A 113 -6.51 6.17 -14.43
N ILE A 114 -7.45 5.50 -13.77
CA ILE A 114 -7.21 4.74 -12.54
C ILE A 114 -7.56 3.28 -12.76
N VAL A 115 -6.57 2.40 -12.59
CA VAL A 115 -6.77 0.95 -12.72
C VAL A 115 -6.97 0.32 -11.36
N GLY A 116 -8.11 -0.36 -11.19
CA GLY A 116 -8.46 -1.06 -9.96
C GLY A 116 -9.83 -0.70 -9.40
N ALA A 117 -10.33 -1.50 -8.46
CA ALA A 117 -11.65 -1.36 -7.84
C ALA A 117 -11.66 -1.55 -6.32
N ASN A 118 -10.48 -1.47 -5.67
CA ASN A 118 -10.33 -1.57 -4.21
C ASN A 118 -10.18 -0.19 -3.56
N ASN A 119 -9.96 -0.16 -2.24
CA ASN A 119 -9.89 1.08 -1.46
C ASN A 119 -8.96 2.14 -2.07
N SER A 120 -7.72 1.77 -2.44
CA SER A 120 -6.74 2.74 -2.95
C SER A 120 -7.19 3.40 -4.26
N SER A 121 -7.75 2.62 -5.20
CA SER A 121 -8.24 3.15 -6.47
C SER A 121 -9.50 3.99 -6.31
N VAL A 122 -10.40 3.61 -5.41
CA VAL A 122 -11.61 4.37 -5.12
C VAL A 122 -11.28 5.68 -4.39
N ASP A 123 -10.42 5.64 -3.37
CA ASP A 123 -9.96 6.84 -2.67
C ASP A 123 -9.28 7.81 -3.66
N ALA A 124 -8.37 7.32 -4.51
CA ALA A 124 -7.69 8.14 -5.52
C ALA A 124 -8.67 8.73 -6.55
N ALA A 125 -9.64 7.95 -7.03
CA ALA A 125 -10.64 8.42 -7.99
C ALA A 125 -11.47 9.58 -7.43
N LEU A 126 -11.99 9.43 -6.22
CA LEU A 126 -12.78 10.47 -5.56
C LEU A 126 -11.95 11.71 -5.22
N GLU A 127 -10.71 11.53 -4.77
CA GLU A 127 -9.82 12.65 -4.45
C GLU A 127 -9.40 13.42 -5.70
N CYS A 128 -9.00 12.76 -6.78
CA CYS A 128 -8.66 13.39 -8.05
C CYS A 128 -9.87 14.12 -8.67
N TRP A 129 -11.03 13.46 -8.69
CA TRP A 129 -12.28 14.10 -9.15
C TRP A 129 -12.61 15.38 -8.37
N LYS A 130 -12.51 15.35 -7.02
CA LYS A 130 -12.72 16.54 -6.17
C LYS A 130 -11.74 17.67 -6.45
N LYS A 131 -10.60 17.39 -7.09
CA LYS A 131 -9.61 18.40 -7.53
C LYS A 131 -9.78 18.82 -8.99
N GLY A 132 -10.85 18.38 -9.64
CA GLY A 132 -11.19 18.78 -10.99
C GLY A 132 -10.55 17.94 -12.10
N ALA A 133 -9.96 16.80 -11.77
CA ALA A 133 -9.47 15.84 -12.77
C ALA A 133 -10.64 15.24 -13.56
N ASN A 134 -10.44 14.98 -14.84
CA ASN A 134 -11.31 14.14 -15.65
C ASN A 134 -10.92 12.68 -15.38
N VAL A 135 -11.70 12.01 -14.53
CA VAL A 135 -11.34 10.67 -14.00
C VAL A 135 -12.03 9.58 -14.80
N THR A 136 -11.24 8.62 -15.29
CA THR A 136 -11.70 7.36 -15.87
C THR A 136 -11.18 6.18 -15.03
N MET A 137 -12.04 5.25 -14.68
CA MET A 137 -11.68 3.99 -14.01
C MET A 137 -11.73 2.81 -14.97
N VAL A 138 -10.72 1.92 -14.90
CA VAL A 138 -10.72 0.62 -15.60
C VAL A 138 -10.73 -0.51 -14.58
N ILE A 139 -11.74 -1.36 -14.66
CA ILE A 139 -12.10 -2.34 -13.65
C ILE A 139 -12.29 -3.70 -14.31
N ARG A 140 -11.48 -4.69 -13.92
CA ARG A 140 -11.55 -6.06 -14.48
C ARG A 140 -12.83 -6.83 -14.16
N LYS A 141 -13.51 -6.45 -13.07
CA LYS A 141 -14.76 -7.06 -12.64
C LYS A 141 -15.94 -6.23 -13.11
N ASN A 142 -17.14 -6.79 -12.94
CA ASN A 142 -18.40 -6.12 -13.26
C ASN A 142 -18.88 -5.13 -12.18
N GLU A 143 -18.15 -4.99 -11.08
CA GLU A 143 -18.54 -4.14 -9.95
C GLU A 143 -17.32 -3.56 -9.18
N ILE A 144 -17.59 -2.52 -8.39
CA ILE A 144 -16.69 -2.02 -7.35
C ILE A 144 -16.59 -3.08 -6.24
N ASN A 145 -15.38 -3.38 -5.80
CA ASN A 145 -15.14 -4.46 -4.83
C ASN A 145 -15.92 -4.23 -3.53
N ASN A 146 -16.56 -5.28 -3.02
CA ASN A 146 -17.32 -5.25 -1.76
C ASN A 146 -16.46 -5.00 -0.51
N ARG A 147 -15.12 -5.07 -0.63
CA ARG A 147 -14.16 -4.71 0.42
C ARG A 147 -13.85 -3.21 0.50
N VAL A 148 -14.38 -2.41 -0.42
CA VAL A 148 -14.29 -0.95 -0.33
C VAL A 148 -15.05 -0.50 0.93
N LYS A 149 -14.45 0.46 1.66
CA LYS A 149 -15.01 1.04 2.88
C LYS A 149 -16.49 1.39 2.69
N TYR A 150 -17.36 0.87 3.55
CA TYR A 150 -18.82 1.02 3.42
C TYR A 150 -19.29 2.49 3.40
N TRP A 151 -18.49 3.40 3.95
CA TRP A 151 -18.79 4.85 3.92
C TRP A 151 -18.24 5.57 2.69
N VAL A 152 -17.42 4.93 1.86
CA VAL A 152 -16.85 5.48 0.63
C VAL A 152 -17.49 4.86 -0.61
N LYS A 153 -17.87 3.58 -0.54
CA LYS A 153 -18.44 2.83 -1.67
C LYS A 153 -19.68 3.52 -2.27
N PRO A 154 -20.65 4.02 -1.49
CA PRO A 154 -21.80 4.73 -2.07
C PRO A 154 -21.41 6.02 -2.81
N ASP A 155 -20.36 6.74 -2.37
CA ASP A 155 -19.91 7.95 -3.05
C ASP A 155 -19.38 7.65 -4.46
N ILE A 156 -18.48 6.67 -4.59
CA ILE A 156 -17.95 6.29 -5.91
C ILE A 156 -19.03 5.75 -6.84
N GLU A 157 -19.95 4.92 -6.34
CA GLU A 157 -21.05 4.37 -7.13
C GLU A 157 -21.98 5.48 -7.63
N ASN A 158 -22.27 6.48 -6.81
CA ASN A 158 -23.05 7.66 -7.21
C ASN A 158 -22.31 8.48 -8.27
N ARG A 159 -20.99 8.74 -8.10
CA ARG A 159 -20.19 9.49 -9.11
C ARG A 159 -20.14 8.79 -10.46
N ILE A 160 -20.11 7.47 -10.46
CA ILE A 160 -20.17 6.66 -11.69
C ILE A 160 -21.58 6.72 -12.30
N ALA A 161 -22.62 6.53 -11.49
CA ALA A 161 -24.02 6.53 -11.97
C ALA A 161 -24.45 7.86 -12.58
N GLU A 162 -23.99 8.99 -12.05
CA GLU A 162 -24.31 10.33 -12.58
C GLU A 162 -23.36 10.77 -13.71
N GLY A 163 -22.32 9.97 -14.04
CA GLY A 163 -21.37 10.27 -15.10
C GLY A 163 -20.25 11.26 -14.72
N SER A 164 -20.12 11.64 -13.45
CA SER A 164 -19.01 12.48 -12.96
C SER A 164 -17.66 11.77 -13.02
N ILE A 165 -17.66 10.45 -12.91
CA ILE A 165 -16.50 9.56 -13.09
C ILE A 165 -16.90 8.51 -14.12
N THR A 166 -16.13 8.40 -15.21
CA THR A 166 -16.33 7.35 -16.20
C THR A 166 -15.76 6.03 -15.70
N ALA A 167 -16.49 4.92 -15.81
CA ALA A 167 -16.00 3.60 -15.44
C ALA A 167 -16.22 2.57 -16.55
N TYR A 168 -15.15 1.89 -16.93
CA TYR A 168 -15.17 0.73 -17.82
C TYR A 168 -15.04 -0.54 -16.97
N PHE A 169 -16.15 -1.25 -16.80
CA PHE A 169 -16.19 -2.55 -16.14
C PHE A 169 -15.82 -3.68 -17.09
N GLU A 170 -15.42 -4.83 -16.55
CA GLU A 170 -14.98 -6.03 -17.30
C GLU A 170 -13.94 -5.71 -18.38
N SER A 171 -13.08 -4.69 -18.07
CA SER A 171 -12.15 -4.10 -19.01
C SER A 171 -10.71 -4.19 -18.52
N ASN A 172 -9.77 -4.29 -19.47
CA ASN A 172 -8.34 -4.37 -19.20
C ASN A 172 -7.57 -3.43 -20.12
N ILE A 173 -6.52 -2.82 -19.58
CA ILE A 173 -5.55 -2.05 -20.38
C ILE A 173 -4.79 -3.03 -21.29
N THR A 174 -4.58 -2.64 -22.55
CA THR A 174 -3.79 -3.40 -23.52
C THR A 174 -2.50 -2.68 -23.92
N GLU A 175 -2.52 -1.36 -24.04
CA GLU A 175 -1.33 -0.55 -24.32
C GLU A 175 -1.47 0.86 -23.72
N ILE A 176 -0.36 1.38 -23.20
CA ILE A 176 -0.25 2.78 -22.73
C ILE A 176 0.72 3.51 -23.68
N ARG A 177 0.29 4.64 -24.24
CA ARG A 177 1.09 5.51 -25.09
C ARG A 177 1.25 6.88 -24.42
N ASN A 178 2.05 7.76 -24.98
CA ASN A 178 2.36 9.05 -24.36
C ASN A 178 1.10 9.87 -24.00
N ASN A 179 0.12 9.94 -24.91
CA ASN A 179 -1.05 10.79 -24.76
C ASN A 179 -2.37 10.03 -24.75
N GLU A 180 -2.34 8.72 -24.83
CA GLU A 180 -3.53 7.87 -24.90
C GLU A 180 -3.33 6.51 -24.24
N VAL A 181 -4.42 5.84 -23.94
CA VAL A 181 -4.45 4.46 -23.45
C VAL A 181 -5.46 3.66 -24.26
N GLU A 182 -5.05 2.48 -24.71
CA GLU A 182 -5.90 1.48 -25.34
C GLU A 182 -6.35 0.45 -24.30
N MET A 183 -7.61 0.09 -24.34
CA MET A 183 -8.20 -0.93 -23.49
C MET A 183 -9.15 -1.85 -24.26
N GLU A 184 -9.25 -3.09 -23.82
CA GLU A 184 -10.26 -4.03 -24.26
C GLU A 184 -11.46 -3.96 -23.31
N THR A 185 -12.65 -3.81 -23.88
CA THR A 185 -13.92 -3.75 -23.15
C THR A 185 -14.89 -4.82 -23.68
N PRO A 186 -16.00 -5.12 -22.99
CA PRO A 186 -17.01 -6.06 -23.51
C PRO A 186 -17.59 -5.68 -24.88
N THR A 187 -17.50 -4.42 -25.26
CA THR A 187 -17.99 -3.90 -26.54
C THR A 187 -16.90 -3.73 -27.60
N GLY A 188 -15.66 -4.14 -27.29
CA GLY A 188 -14.51 -4.04 -28.16
C GLY A 188 -13.43 -3.08 -27.66
N LYS A 189 -12.50 -2.76 -28.53
CA LYS A 189 -11.38 -1.87 -28.21
C LYS A 189 -11.82 -0.41 -28.09
N VAL A 190 -11.30 0.26 -27.06
CA VAL A 190 -11.52 1.69 -26.80
C VAL A 190 -10.16 2.35 -26.61
N ILE A 191 -9.99 3.53 -27.21
CA ILE A 191 -8.81 4.39 -27.02
C ILE A 191 -9.30 5.70 -26.42
N ILE A 192 -8.66 6.15 -25.34
CA ILE A 192 -8.97 7.41 -24.68
C ILE A 192 -7.72 8.27 -24.55
N GLU A 193 -7.90 9.58 -24.60
CA GLU A 193 -6.86 10.55 -24.25
C GLU A 193 -6.51 10.42 -22.76
N ASN A 194 -5.23 10.53 -22.44
CA ASN A 194 -4.79 10.30 -21.07
C ASN A 194 -3.45 10.99 -20.77
N ASP A 195 -3.40 11.70 -19.66
CA ASP A 195 -2.19 12.38 -19.17
C ASP A 195 -1.48 11.56 -18.07
N PHE A 196 -2.23 10.88 -17.19
CA PHE A 196 -1.70 10.08 -16.09
C PHE A 196 -2.43 8.74 -15.94
N VAL A 197 -1.66 7.71 -15.62
CA VAL A 197 -2.19 6.38 -15.26
C VAL A 197 -1.81 6.07 -13.81
N LEU A 198 -2.81 5.87 -12.95
CA LEU A 198 -2.64 5.37 -11.59
C LEU A 198 -2.95 3.87 -11.60
N ALA A 199 -1.90 3.06 -11.70
CA ALA A 199 -2.00 1.59 -11.71
C ALA A 199 -2.09 1.05 -10.27
N LEU A 200 -3.28 1.16 -9.66
CA LEU A 200 -3.53 0.78 -8.27
C LEU A 200 -4.02 -0.67 -8.19
N THR A 201 -3.26 -1.54 -8.80
CA THR A 201 -3.53 -2.97 -9.01
C THR A 201 -3.28 -3.84 -7.77
N GLY A 202 -2.67 -3.26 -6.75
CA GLY A 202 -2.30 -3.91 -5.50
C GLY A 202 -0.77 -4.03 -5.33
N TYR A 203 -0.38 -4.62 -4.21
CA TYR A 203 1.02 -4.79 -3.83
C TYR A 203 1.26 -6.18 -3.28
N LYS A 204 2.50 -6.60 -3.24
CA LYS A 204 2.97 -7.78 -2.53
C LYS A 204 4.20 -7.44 -1.68
N PRO A 205 4.38 -8.10 -0.52
CA PRO A 205 5.57 -7.92 0.30
C PRO A 205 6.81 -8.48 -0.40
N ASP A 206 7.98 -7.93 -0.12
CA ASP A 206 9.26 -8.55 -0.49
C ASP A 206 9.60 -9.64 0.54
N LEU A 207 9.06 -10.83 0.31
CA LEU A 207 9.30 -11.98 1.17
C LEU A 207 10.72 -12.53 1.04
N THR A 208 11.47 -12.17 -0.01
CA THR A 208 12.86 -12.63 -0.20
C THR A 208 13.78 -12.14 0.92
N PHE A 209 13.44 -11.00 1.53
CA PHE A 209 14.15 -10.50 2.70
C PHE A 209 13.96 -11.42 3.92
N LEU A 210 12.74 -11.95 4.12
CA LEU A 210 12.43 -12.90 5.20
C LEU A 210 13.13 -14.24 4.96
N GLU A 211 13.08 -14.76 3.75
CA GLU A 211 13.75 -16.02 3.36
C GLU A 211 15.28 -15.95 3.54
N LYS A 212 15.90 -14.83 3.16
CA LYS A 212 17.34 -14.60 3.36
C LYS A 212 17.77 -14.57 4.83
N MET A 213 16.85 -14.25 5.74
CA MET A 213 17.08 -14.37 7.19
C MET A 213 16.88 -15.79 7.72
N GLY A 214 16.34 -16.71 6.90
CA GLY A 214 16.02 -18.08 7.29
C GLY A 214 14.61 -18.25 7.88
N ILE A 215 13.74 -17.26 7.75
CA ILE A 215 12.34 -17.38 8.15
C ILE A 215 11.64 -18.31 7.16
N GLN A 216 11.02 -19.36 7.69
CA GLN A 216 10.25 -20.30 6.89
C GLN A 216 8.91 -19.68 6.48
N LEU A 217 8.52 -19.88 5.23
CA LEU A 217 7.22 -19.47 4.69
C LEU A 217 6.35 -20.72 4.46
N SER A 218 5.03 -20.58 4.53
CA SER A 218 4.12 -21.67 4.15
C SER A 218 4.29 -22.04 2.68
N ASP A 219 4.07 -23.32 2.34
CA ASP A 219 4.25 -23.84 0.98
C ASP A 219 3.12 -23.46 0.01
N ASP A 220 2.03 -22.90 0.54
CA ASP A 220 0.89 -22.45 -0.24
C ASP A 220 1.11 -21.08 -0.90
N GLU A 221 0.13 -20.63 -1.68
CA GLU A 221 0.16 -19.32 -2.37
C GLU A 221 0.18 -18.12 -1.41
N LEU A 222 -0.16 -18.34 -0.14
CA LEU A 222 -0.25 -17.28 0.85
C LEU A 222 1.10 -16.90 1.42
N LYS A 223 2.10 -17.82 1.37
CA LYS A 223 3.47 -17.58 1.84
C LYS A 223 3.51 -16.93 3.21
N ILE A 224 2.70 -17.45 4.16
CA ILE A 224 2.64 -16.91 5.52
C ILE A 224 3.94 -17.26 6.25
N PRO A 225 4.64 -16.29 6.84
CA PRO A 225 5.82 -16.55 7.64
C PRO A 225 5.50 -17.40 8.86
N THR A 226 6.39 -18.31 9.20
CA THR A 226 6.26 -19.13 10.41
C THR A 226 6.60 -18.29 11.65
N TYR A 227 5.65 -18.16 12.57
CA TYR A 227 5.83 -17.49 13.87
C TYR A 227 4.85 -18.01 14.91
N ASN A 228 5.20 -17.86 16.18
CA ASN A 228 4.28 -18.11 17.29
C ASN A 228 3.31 -16.94 17.44
N PRO A 229 1.98 -17.12 17.37
CA PRO A 229 1.01 -16.02 17.40
C PRO A 229 0.90 -15.32 18.77
N GLU A 230 1.40 -15.93 19.86
CA GLU A 230 1.38 -15.34 21.19
C GLU A 230 2.61 -14.45 21.44
N THR A 231 3.78 -14.89 20.97
CA THR A 231 5.05 -14.19 21.19
C THR A 231 5.50 -13.37 19.99
N MET A 232 4.95 -13.63 18.81
CA MET A 232 5.36 -13.10 17.50
C MET A 232 6.78 -13.53 17.08
N GLU A 233 7.40 -14.48 17.79
CA GLU A 233 8.71 -15.02 17.49
C GLU A 233 8.64 -15.98 16.31
N THR A 234 9.60 -15.88 15.40
CA THR A 234 9.67 -16.74 14.20
C THR A 234 10.27 -18.11 14.55
N ASN A 235 10.50 -18.96 13.53
CA ASN A 235 11.30 -20.18 13.68
C ASN A 235 12.77 -19.90 14.06
N ILE A 236 13.19 -18.65 14.15
CA ILE A 236 14.53 -18.23 14.54
C ILE A 236 14.43 -17.51 15.89
N GLU A 237 14.96 -18.13 16.94
CA GLU A 237 14.99 -17.57 18.28
C GLU A 237 15.57 -16.14 18.31
N GLY A 238 14.85 -15.21 18.94
CA GLY A 238 15.21 -13.79 19.03
C GLY A 238 14.81 -12.95 17.80
N LEU A 239 14.19 -13.55 16.78
CA LEU A 239 13.71 -12.85 15.60
C LEU A 239 12.18 -12.84 15.58
N PHE A 240 11.60 -11.66 15.60
CA PHE A 240 10.16 -11.42 15.73
C PHE A 240 9.58 -10.71 14.51
N LEU A 241 8.28 -10.89 14.29
CA LEU A 241 7.52 -10.17 13.28
C LEU A 241 6.52 -9.22 13.94
N ALA A 242 6.23 -8.08 13.29
CA ALA A 242 5.20 -7.17 13.73
C ALA A 242 4.45 -6.53 12.54
N GLY A 243 3.13 -6.40 12.69
CA GLY A 243 2.27 -5.76 11.69
C GLY A 243 1.93 -6.67 10.50
N VAL A 244 1.56 -6.05 9.38
CA VAL A 244 1.00 -6.77 8.22
C VAL A 244 1.96 -7.73 7.51
N VAL A 245 3.25 -7.65 7.76
CA VAL A 245 4.23 -8.63 7.25
C VAL A 245 3.94 -10.05 7.73
N CYS A 246 3.28 -10.21 8.89
CA CYS A 246 2.86 -11.49 9.45
C CYS A 246 1.84 -12.25 8.59
N ALA A 247 1.15 -11.54 7.70
CA ALA A 247 0.09 -12.11 6.87
C ALA A 247 0.58 -12.71 5.54
N GLY A 248 1.88 -12.62 5.24
CA GLY A 248 2.41 -13.02 3.94
C GLY A 248 1.67 -12.30 2.81
N MET A 249 1.13 -13.04 1.85
CA MET A 249 0.35 -12.51 0.73
C MET A 249 -1.10 -12.14 1.10
N GLN A 250 -1.58 -12.43 2.34
CA GLN A 250 -2.94 -12.12 2.80
C GLN A 250 -3.05 -10.73 3.41
N THR A 251 -3.06 -9.70 2.62
CA THR A 251 -3.03 -8.30 3.07
C THR A 251 -4.35 -7.73 3.56
N HIS A 252 -5.42 -8.50 3.48
CA HIS A 252 -6.79 -8.04 3.76
C HIS A 252 -7.37 -8.53 5.09
N LYS A 253 -6.61 -9.29 5.86
CA LYS A 253 -7.09 -9.87 7.14
C LYS A 253 -6.51 -9.19 8.39
N TRP A 254 -5.73 -8.13 8.22
CA TRP A 254 -5.02 -7.45 9.31
C TRP A 254 -5.35 -5.97 9.40
#